data_57df73af38b93631eccfb6156cfb032a
#
_entry.id   57df73af38b93631eccfb6156cfb032a
#
_cell.length_a   1.000
_cell.length_b   1.000
_cell.length_c   1.000
_cell.angle_alpha   90.00
_cell.angle_beta   90.00
_cell.angle_gamma   90.00
#
_symmetry.space_group_name_H-M   'P 1'
#
loop_
_entity.id
_entity.type
_entity.pdbx_description
1 polymer ?
#
loop_
_entity_poly.entity_id
_entity_poly.type
_entity_poly.pdbx_seq_one_letter_code
_entity_poly.pdbx_strand_id
1 'polypeptide(L)'
;MTNEQLVAEIRNGYSVTDNMQFLYQENLPLIKKIIQPYYKYEEIEDLLQEAYFGLYEAVKHYETSENVLFMTYATFWIRQAVQRYINKCGTVVRIPSHTKQKIIRYKKTVVKLTQDLERIPTREEIADYMAINVSEIERLEIYSQSIASLDSPVNDDSDQTGPMSRFSTS
;
A
#
# COMPACT_ATOMS: atom_id res chain seq x y z
N MET A 1 -7.50 -9.48 -31.04
CA MET A 1 -7.27 -8.02 -31.08
C MET A 1 -6.04 -7.73 -30.24
N THR A 2 -5.23 -6.75 -30.62
CA THR A 2 -4.12 -6.29 -29.76
C THR A 2 -4.65 -5.34 -28.68
N ASN A 3 -3.88 -5.15 -27.60
CA ASN A 3 -4.26 -4.20 -26.54
C ASN A 3 -4.43 -2.77 -27.09
N GLU A 4 -3.59 -2.38 -28.03
CA GLU A 4 -3.62 -1.05 -28.68
C GLU A 4 -4.88 -0.86 -29.53
N GLN A 5 -5.34 -1.91 -30.21
CA GLN A 5 -6.61 -1.89 -30.96
C GLN A 5 -7.81 -1.75 -30.03
N LEU A 6 -7.84 -2.52 -28.92
CA LEU A 6 -8.89 -2.40 -27.90
C LEU A 6 -8.94 -0.99 -27.30
N VAL A 7 -7.78 -0.44 -26.96
CA VAL A 7 -7.68 0.92 -26.41
C VAL A 7 -8.21 1.96 -27.41
N ALA A 8 -7.89 1.83 -28.69
CA ALA A 8 -8.39 2.72 -29.73
C ALA A 8 -9.92 2.65 -29.85
N GLU A 9 -10.52 1.45 -29.81
CA GLU A 9 -11.97 1.28 -29.82
C GLU A 9 -12.64 1.90 -28.60
N ILE A 10 -12.09 1.65 -27.39
CA ILE A 10 -12.60 2.24 -26.14
C ILE A 10 -12.59 3.77 -26.20
N ARG A 11 -11.49 4.36 -26.67
CA ARG A 11 -11.37 5.82 -26.80
C ARG A 11 -12.32 6.42 -27.83
N ASN A 12 -12.64 5.65 -28.87
CA ASN A 12 -13.64 6.05 -29.90
C ASN A 12 -15.09 5.82 -29.45
N GLY A 13 -15.31 5.30 -28.22
CA GLY A 13 -16.63 5.08 -27.66
C GLY A 13 -17.32 3.78 -28.12
N TYR A 14 -16.61 2.87 -28.80
CA TYR A 14 -17.16 1.59 -29.21
C TYR A 14 -17.14 0.55 -28.08
N SER A 15 -18.31 0.03 -27.71
CA SER A 15 -18.48 -1.03 -26.70
C SER A 15 -17.55 -0.87 -25.50
N VAL A 16 -17.51 0.33 -24.92
CA VAL A 16 -16.53 0.74 -23.90
C VAL A 16 -16.48 -0.24 -22.74
N THR A 17 -17.64 -0.65 -22.22
CA THR A 17 -17.71 -1.56 -21.07
C THR A 17 -17.18 -2.94 -21.42
N ASP A 18 -17.61 -3.51 -22.55
CA ASP A 18 -17.21 -4.87 -22.94
C ASP A 18 -15.72 -4.94 -23.30
N ASN A 19 -15.25 -3.94 -24.06
CA ASN A 19 -13.84 -3.85 -24.44
C ASN A 19 -12.93 -3.59 -23.24
N MET A 20 -13.36 -2.80 -22.24
CA MET A 20 -12.62 -2.63 -21.00
C MET A 20 -12.56 -3.91 -20.17
N GLN A 21 -13.67 -4.63 -20.07
CA GLN A 21 -13.71 -5.92 -19.37
C GLN A 21 -12.81 -6.93 -20.08
N PHE A 22 -12.85 -7.00 -21.39
CA PHE A 22 -12.00 -7.89 -22.18
C PHE A 22 -10.52 -7.54 -22.02
N LEU A 23 -10.16 -6.26 -22.13
CA LEU A 23 -8.80 -5.76 -21.91
C LEU A 23 -8.27 -6.13 -20.53
N TYR A 24 -9.11 -5.97 -19.49
CA TYR A 24 -8.75 -6.33 -18.13
C TYR A 24 -8.54 -7.84 -17.95
N GLN A 25 -9.46 -8.67 -18.46
CA GLN A 25 -9.39 -10.12 -18.31
C GLN A 25 -8.18 -10.72 -19.04
N GLU A 26 -7.91 -10.30 -20.27
CA GLU A 26 -6.74 -10.75 -21.06
C GLU A 26 -5.41 -10.41 -20.36
N ASN A 27 -5.36 -9.29 -19.64
CA ASN A 27 -4.16 -8.83 -18.98
C ASN A 27 -4.14 -9.15 -17.47
N LEU A 28 -5.13 -9.85 -16.93
CA LEU A 28 -5.25 -10.16 -15.51
C LEU A 28 -4.02 -10.86 -14.91
N PRO A 29 -3.36 -11.84 -15.58
CA PRO A 29 -2.15 -12.44 -15.06
C PRO A 29 -1.00 -11.44 -14.89
N LEU A 30 -0.85 -10.50 -15.82
CA LEU A 30 0.16 -9.45 -15.75
C LEU A 30 -0.18 -8.43 -14.66
N ILE A 31 -1.45 -8.04 -14.54
CA ILE A 31 -1.94 -7.14 -13.50
C ILE A 31 -1.66 -7.73 -12.12
N LYS A 32 -1.99 -9.02 -11.90
CA LYS A 32 -1.67 -9.73 -10.64
C LYS A 32 -0.18 -9.70 -10.33
N LYS A 33 0.69 -9.89 -11.32
CA LYS A 33 2.15 -9.79 -11.15
C LYS A 33 2.59 -8.38 -10.77
N ILE A 34 1.98 -7.34 -11.35
CA ILE A 34 2.29 -5.94 -11.03
C ILE A 34 1.92 -5.59 -9.59
N ILE A 35 0.77 -6.09 -9.09
CA ILE A 35 0.26 -5.78 -7.75
C ILE A 35 0.77 -6.75 -6.66
N GLN A 36 1.40 -7.86 -7.03
CA GLN A 36 1.92 -8.87 -6.09
C GLN A 36 2.75 -8.30 -4.93
N PRO A 37 3.64 -7.30 -5.11
CA PRO A 37 4.40 -6.71 -4.01
C PRO A 37 3.53 -6.04 -2.94
N TYR A 38 2.27 -5.76 -3.25
CA TYR A 38 1.33 -5.04 -2.39
C TYR A 38 0.38 -5.96 -1.60
N TYR A 39 0.37 -7.28 -1.86
CA TYR A 39 -0.51 -8.26 -1.20
C TYR A 39 -0.39 -8.31 0.33
N LYS A 40 0.71 -7.85 0.87
CA LYS A 40 0.93 -7.78 2.32
C LYS A 40 0.30 -6.57 3.00
N TYR A 41 -0.31 -5.65 2.23
CA TYR A 41 -0.84 -4.41 2.76
C TYR A 41 -2.36 -4.34 2.76
N GLU A 42 -3.02 -5.02 1.81
CA GLU A 42 -4.47 -4.98 1.60
C GLU A 42 -4.95 -6.27 0.93
N GLU A 43 -6.25 -6.51 0.99
CA GLU A 43 -6.91 -7.65 0.33
C GLU A 43 -6.71 -7.61 -1.20
N ILE A 44 -6.54 -8.81 -1.79
CA ILE A 44 -6.23 -8.94 -3.22
C ILE A 44 -7.34 -8.35 -4.09
N GLU A 45 -8.59 -8.54 -3.68
CA GLU A 45 -9.80 -8.06 -4.37
C GLU A 45 -9.80 -6.52 -4.46
N ASP A 46 -9.48 -5.84 -3.38
CA ASP A 46 -9.39 -4.38 -3.34
C ASP A 46 -8.24 -3.86 -4.21
N LEU A 47 -7.09 -4.52 -4.14
CA LEU A 47 -5.94 -4.18 -4.99
C LEU A 47 -6.24 -4.39 -6.48
N LEU A 48 -7.00 -5.45 -6.84
CA LEU A 48 -7.44 -5.70 -8.20
C LEU A 48 -8.45 -4.65 -8.70
N GLN A 49 -9.34 -4.19 -7.83
CA GLN A 49 -10.28 -3.12 -8.14
C GLN A 49 -9.53 -1.81 -8.41
N GLU A 50 -8.59 -1.44 -7.57
CA GLU A 50 -7.76 -0.26 -7.78
C GLU A 50 -6.86 -0.37 -9.03
N ALA A 51 -6.36 -1.57 -9.31
CA ALA A 51 -5.63 -1.85 -10.55
C ALA A 51 -6.50 -1.65 -11.79
N TYR A 52 -7.79 -2.03 -11.73
CA TYR A 52 -8.75 -1.77 -12.81
C TYR A 52 -8.94 -0.26 -13.04
N PHE A 53 -9.08 0.53 -11.96
CA PHE A 53 -9.15 2.00 -12.10
C PHE A 53 -7.87 2.57 -12.69
N GLY A 54 -6.70 2.08 -12.27
CA GLY A 54 -5.43 2.48 -12.88
C GLY A 54 -5.33 2.14 -14.37
N LEU A 55 -5.80 0.95 -14.77
CA LEU A 55 -5.87 0.54 -16.18
C LEU A 55 -6.81 1.46 -16.97
N TYR A 56 -7.97 1.80 -16.42
CA TYR A 56 -8.94 2.70 -17.05
C TYR A 56 -8.37 4.11 -17.27
N GLU A 57 -7.67 4.66 -16.29
CA GLU A 57 -6.96 5.94 -16.44
C GLU A 57 -5.86 5.86 -17.52
N ALA A 58 -5.13 4.74 -17.58
CA ALA A 58 -4.14 4.52 -18.62
C ALA A 58 -4.76 4.56 -20.03
N VAL A 59 -5.93 3.94 -20.20
CA VAL A 59 -6.66 3.96 -21.49
C VAL A 59 -7.00 5.39 -21.94
N LYS A 60 -7.42 6.25 -21.00
CA LYS A 60 -7.77 7.65 -21.31
C LYS A 60 -6.58 8.48 -21.80
N HIS A 61 -5.41 8.21 -21.23
CA HIS A 61 -4.20 9.03 -21.46
C HIS A 61 -3.20 8.40 -22.44
N TYR A 62 -3.42 7.17 -22.89
CA TYR A 62 -2.50 6.51 -23.81
C TYR A 62 -2.56 7.10 -25.21
N GLU A 63 -1.39 7.42 -25.77
CA GLU A 63 -1.23 7.88 -27.13
C GLU A 63 -0.40 6.88 -27.93
N THR A 64 -0.95 6.39 -29.05
CA THR A 64 -0.29 5.41 -29.91
C THR A 64 0.93 5.95 -30.65
N SER A 65 1.13 7.27 -30.64
CA SER A 65 2.26 7.94 -31.29
C SER A 65 3.62 7.71 -30.58
N GLU A 66 3.60 7.28 -29.31
CA GLU A 66 4.83 7.16 -28.51
C GLU A 66 5.61 5.85 -28.67
N ASN A 67 5.22 4.95 -29.59
CA ASN A 67 5.89 3.66 -29.85
C ASN A 67 6.14 2.78 -28.60
N VAL A 68 5.35 2.94 -27.55
CA VAL A 68 5.40 2.14 -26.32
C VAL A 68 4.19 1.22 -26.29
N LEU A 69 4.40 -0.06 -25.96
CA LEU A 69 3.29 -1.01 -25.77
C LEU A 69 2.35 -0.51 -24.66
N PHE A 70 1.05 -0.61 -24.90
CA PHE A 70 0.03 -0.13 -23.96
C PHE A 70 0.25 -0.67 -22.53
N MET A 71 0.50 -1.96 -22.35
CA MET A 71 0.67 -2.53 -21.00
C MET A 71 1.94 -2.06 -20.30
N THR A 72 2.98 -1.69 -21.03
CA THR A 72 4.17 -1.06 -20.45
C THR A 72 3.81 0.30 -19.86
N TYR A 73 3.06 1.10 -20.59
CA TYR A 73 2.54 2.39 -20.15
C TYR A 73 1.55 2.23 -18.98
N ALA A 74 0.59 1.33 -19.10
CA ALA A 74 -0.44 1.06 -18.09
C ALA A 74 0.14 0.57 -16.75
N THR A 75 1.28 -0.11 -16.75
CA THR A 75 1.96 -0.56 -15.54
C THR A 75 2.24 0.59 -14.57
N PHE A 76 2.63 1.76 -15.08
CA PHE A 76 2.85 2.95 -14.25
C PHE A 76 1.54 3.41 -13.57
N TRP A 77 0.46 3.51 -14.32
CA TRP A 77 -0.86 3.94 -13.83
C TRP A 77 -1.44 2.96 -12.80
N ILE A 78 -1.31 1.66 -13.07
CA ILE A 78 -1.75 0.60 -12.16
C ILE A 78 -1.01 0.70 -10.82
N ARG A 79 0.33 0.80 -10.85
CA ARG A 79 1.14 0.96 -9.62
C ARG A 79 0.77 2.23 -8.87
N GLN A 80 0.60 3.33 -9.57
CA GLN A 80 0.24 4.61 -8.95
C GLN A 80 -1.13 4.54 -8.27
N ALA A 81 -2.14 3.93 -8.91
CA ALA A 81 -3.47 3.77 -8.34
C ALA A 81 -3.43 2.93 -7.06
N VAL A 82 -2.80 1.75 -7.11
CA VAL A 82 -2.64 0.86 -5.95
C VAL A 82 -1.87 1.53 -4.81
N GLN A 83 -0.76 2.19 -5.09
CA GLN A 83 0.00 2.91 -4.06
C GLN A 83 -0.80 4.04 -3.43
N ARG A 84 -1.57 4.77 -4.22
CA ARG A 84 -2.46 5.84 -3.72
C ARG A 84 -3.53 5.27 -2.78
N TYR A 85 -4.13 4.15 -3.15
CA TYR A 85 -5.12 3.45 -2.34
C TYR A 85 -4.52 3.01 -1.00
N ILE A 86 -3.42 2.26 -1.00
CA ILE A 86 -2.74 1.81 0.22
C ILE A 86 -2.36 3.01 1.11
N ASN A 87 -1.88 4.10 0.51
CA ASN A 87 -1.56 5.30 1.26
C ASN A 87 -2.78 5.98 1.88
N LYS A 88 -3.97 5.79 1.29
CA LYS A 88 -5.24 6.34 1.79
C LYS A 88 -5.87 5.44 2.87
N CYS A 89 -5.88 4.12 2.65
CA CYS A 89 -6.58 3.15 3.51
C CYS A 89 -5.70 2.64 4.66
N GLY A 90 -4.38 2.58 4.47
CA GLY A 90 -3.45 1.96 5.42
C GLY A 90 -3.13 2.75 6.68
N THR A 91 -3.88 3.80 7.03
CA THR A 91 -3.65 4.53 8.29
C THR A 91 -4.95 5.13 8.83
N VAL A 92 -5.31 4.72 10.05
CA VAL A 92 -6.35 5.38 10.87
C VAL A 92 -6.03 6.87 11.11
N VAL A 93 -4.73 7.22 11.03
CA VAL A 93 -4.23 8.60 11.02
C VAL A 93 -3.58 8.87 9.67
N ARG A 94 -4.12 9.83 8.91
CA ARG A 94 -3.56 10.26 7.62
C ARG A 94 -2.16 10.86 7.82
N ILE A 95 -1.13 10.05 7.58
CA ILE A 95 0.26 10.52 7.62
C ILE A 95 0.66 10.97 6.22
N PRO A 96 1.09 12.23 6.03
CA PRO A 96 1.57 12.74 4.75
C PRO A 96 2.71 11.88 4.19
N SER A 97 2.78 11.72 2.87
CA SER A 97 3.76 10.84 2.21
C SER A 97 5.23 11.18 2.53
N HIS A 98 5.54 12.48 2.68
CA HIS A 98 6.87 12.93 3.10
C HIS A 98 7.22 12.50 4.54
N THR A 99 6.22 12.44 5.43
CA THR A 99 6.39 11.97 6.81
C THR A 99 6.63 10.47 6.85
N LYS A 100 5.95 9.67 5.98
CA LYS A 100 6.23 8.23 5.86
C LYS A 100 7.68 7.94 5.48
N GLN A 101 8.23 8.69 4.52
CA GLN A 101 9.65 8.56 4.13
C GLN A 101 10.58 8.89 5.30
N LYS A 102 10.28 9.93 6.08
CA LYS A 102 11.04 10.29 7.28
C LYS A 102 10.97 9.19 8.34
N ILE A 103 9.82 8.56 8.56
CA ILE A 103 9.66 7.43 9.49
C ILE A 103 10.50 6.23 9.06
N ILE A 104 10.52 5.89 7.77
CA ILE A 104 11.36 4.81 7.25
C ILE A 104 12.84 5.12 7.47
N ARG A 105 13.26 6.35 7.18
CA ARG A 105 14.64 6.80 7.41
C ARG A 105 14.98 6.75 8.91
N TYR A 106 14.10 7.22 9.79
CA TYR A 106 14.24 7.14 11.23
C TYR A 106 14.46 5.70 11.71
N LYS A 107 13.58 4.75 11.33
CA LYS A 107 13.72 3.33 11.71
C LYS A 107 15.06 2.74 11.25
N LYS A 108 15.50 3.02 10.03
CA LYS A 108 16.81 2.59 9.52
C LYS A 108 17.97 3.19 10.30
N THR A 109 17.88 4.47 10.66
CA THR A 109 18.90 5.16 11.46
C THR A 109 19.01 4.59 12.86
N VAL A 110 17.88 4.32 13.53
CA VAL A 110 17.88 3.68 14.86
C VAL A 110 18.57 2.32 14.81
N VAL A 111 18.22 1.46 13.85
CA VAL A 111 18.85 0.14 13.68
C VAL A 111 20.36 0.27 13.48
N LYS A 112 20.79 1.17 12.58
CA LYS A 112 22.20 1.39 12.28
C LYS A 112 22.97 1.89 13.51
N LEU A 113 22.48 2.94 14.18
CA LEU A 113 23.15 3.49 15.36
C LEU A 113 23.16 2.49 16.52
N THR A 114 22.13 1.64 16.66
CA THR A 114 22.12 0.57 17.66
C THR A 114 23.24 -0.44 17.40
N GLN A 115 23.49 -0.77 16.12
CA GLN A 115 24.60 -1.66 15.75
C GLN A 115 25.97 -1.00 15.95
N ASP A 116 26.11 0.28 15.57
CA ASP A 116 27.38 1.00 15.64
C ASP A 116 27.79 1.34 17.08
N LEU A 117 26.80 1.61 17.95
CA LEU A 117 27.02 2.01 19.35
C LEU A 117 26.91 0.83 20.35
N GLU A 118 26.45 -0.33 19.89
CA GLU A 118 26.14 -1.52 20.73
C GLU A 118 25.15 -1.23 21.87
N ARG A 119 24.36 -0.16 21.75
CA ARG A 119 23.32 0.27 22.68
C ARG A 119 22.21 1.04 21.95
N ILE A 120 21.08 1.24 22.62
CA ILE A 120 19.99 2.08 22.08
C ILE A 120 20.49 3.53 21.99
N PRO A 121 20.43 4.17 20.80
CA PRO A 121 20.84 5.56 20.60
C PRO A 121 19.88 6.52 21.33
N THR A 122 20.40 7.67 21.78
CA THR A 122 19.59 8.75 22.34
C THR A 122 18.90 9.54 21.23
N ARG A 123 17.87 10.32 21.58
CA ARG A 123 17.15 11.17 20.60
C ARG A 123 18.06 12.21 19.96
N GLU A 124 19.00 12.76 20.74
CA GLU A 124 20.00 13.71 20.29
C GLU A 124 20.94 13.09 19.25
N GLU A 125 21.44 11.89 19.50
CA GLU A 125 22.31 11.15 18.56
C GLU A 125 21.58 10.84 17.25
N ILE A 126 20.30 10.49 17.31
CA ILE A 126 19.48 10.26 16.12
C ILE A 126 19.24 11.58 15.37
N ALA A 127 18.95 12.66 16.10
CA ALA A 127 18.71 14.00 15.53
C ALA A 127 19.94 14.52 14.80
N ASP A 128 21.11 14.41 15.42
CA ASP A 128 22.39 14.79 14.81
C ASP A 128 22.70 13.97 13.56
N TYR A 129 22.50 12.65 13.61
CA TYR A 129 22.73 11.77 12.45
C TYR A 129 21.79 12.07 11.28
N MET A 130 20.53 12.38 11.58
CA MET A 130 19.52 12.70 10.56
C MET A 130 19.56 14.16 10.11
N ALA A 131 20.30 15.04 10.80
CA ALA A 131 20.34 16.49 10.61
C ALA A 131 18.95 17.15 10.72
N ILE A 132 18.18 16.78 11.77
CA ILE A 132 16.86 17.33 12.10
C ILE A 132 16.78 17.66 13.59
N ASN A 133 15.76 18.42 13.99
CA ASN A 133 15.57 18.80 15.38
C ASN A 133 15.06 17.62 16.25
N VAL A 134 15.43 17.59 17.52
CA VAL A 134 14.99 16.57 18.49
C VAL A 134 13.46 16.52 18.60
N SER A 135 12.77 17.68 18.53
CA SER A 135 11.30 17.74 18.52
C SER A 135 10.67 17.03 17.31
N GLU A 136 11.37 16.98 16.18
CA GLU A 136 10.92 16.22 15.00
C GLU A 136 11.13 14.71 15.20
N ILE A 137 12.22 14.29 15.89
CA ILE A 137 12.43 12.89 16.28
C ILE A 137 11.30 12.41 17.18
N GLU A 138 10.88 13.19 18.18
CA GLU A 138 9.76 12.84 19.07
C GLU A 138 8.46 12.60 18.29
N ARG A 139 8.16 13.44 17.30
CA ARG A 139 7.00 13.25 16.43
C ARG A 139 7.11 11.98 15.58
N LEU A 140 8.29 11.70 15.02
CA LEU A 140 8.53 10.49 14.22
C LEU A 140 8.43 9.23 15.08
N GLU A 141 8.85 9.29 16.33
CA GLU A 141 8.74 8.20 17.30
C GLU A 141 7.27 7.89 17.60
N ILE A 142 6.44 8.90 17.89
CA ILE A 142 5.00 8.76 18.12
C ILE A 142 4.32 8.13 16.88
N TYR A 143 4.61 8.62 15.69
CA TYR A 143 4.05 8.06 14.45
C TYR A 143 4.53 6.61 14.21
N SER A 144 5.79 6.31 14.53
CA SER A 144 6.35 4.97 14.40
C SER A 144 5.68 3.97 15.32
N GLN A 145 5.33 4.36 16.56
CA GLN A 145 4.60 3.53 17.52
C GLN A 145 3.14 3.32 17.11
N SER A 146 2.48 4.35 16.58
CA SER A 146 1.10 4.24 16.10
C SER A 146 0.97 3.24 14.94
N ILE A 147 1.97 3.18 14.05
CA ILE A 147 2.01 2.21 12.95
C ILE A 147 2.28 0.79 13.49
N ALA A 148 3.18 0.64 14.45
CA ALA A 148 3.50 -0.66 15.04
C ALA A 148 2.32 -1.25 15.84
N SER A 149 1.48 -0.41 16.45
CA SER A 149 0.27 -0.84 17.15
C SER A 149 -0.82 -1.40 16.22
N LEU A 150 -0.81 -1.01 14.93
CA LEU A 150 -1.74 -1.53 13.93
C LEU A 150 -1.28 -2.85 13.30
N ASP A 151 0.03 -3.14 13.37
CA ASP A 151 0.63 -4.40 12.88
C ASP A 151 0.71 -5.49 13.97
N SER A 152 0.27 -5.20 15.20
CA SER A 152 0.20 -6.22 16.26
C SER A 152 -1.00 -7.12 16.00
N PRO A 153 -0.82 -8.45 15.88
CA PRO A 153 -1.96 -9.37 15.81
C PRO A 153 -2.78 -9.18 17.08
N VAL A 154 -4.06 -8.91 16.92
CA VAL A 154 -5.03 -8.96 18.02
C VAL A 154 -5.07 -10.42 18.46
N ASN A 155 -4.40 -10.75 19.56
CA ASN A 155 -4.61 -12.02 20.23
C ASN A 155 -6.01 -11.96 20.81
N ASP A 156 -6.95 -12.59 20.12
CA ASP A 156 -8.31 -12.83 20.59
C ASP A 156 -8.27 -13.98 21.61
N ASP A 157 -7.66 -13.71 22.76
CA ASP A 157 -7.73 -14.55 23.96
C ASP A 157 -9.03 -14.20 24.75
N SER A 158 -10.16 -14.45 24.14
CA SER A 158 -11.43 -14.51 24.86
C SER A 158 -12.02 -15.92 24.82
N ASP A 159 -11.25 -16.89 25.37
CA ASP A 159 -11.80 -18.13 25.87
C ASP A 159 -11.83 -18.07 27.40
N GLN A 160 -12.78 -17.30 27.93
CA GLN A 160 -13.18 -17.38 29.32
C GLN A 160 -14.41 -18.27 29.40
N THR A 161 -14.18 -19.56 29.58
CA THR A 161 -15.10 -20.48 30.21
C THR A 161 -15.52 -19.93 31.56
N GLY A 162 -16.71 -19.35 31.60
CA GLY A 162 -17.37 -18.96 32.84
C GLY A 162 -17.71 -20.19 33.70
N PRO A 163 -17.62 -20.09 35.03
CA PRO A 163 -17.89 -21.22 35.90
C PRO A 163 -19.36 -21.54 35.93
N MET A 164 -19.70 -22.78 35.60
CA MET A 164 -21.04 -23.34 35.80
C MET A 164 -21.42 -23.27 37.28
N SER A 165 -22.40 -22.43 37.60
CA SER A 165 -23.09 -22.43 38.88
C SER A 165 -23.89 -23.71 39.03
N ARG A 166 -23.52 -24.50 40.04
CA ARG A 166 -24.29 -25.63 40.56
C ARG A 166 -25.59 -25.13 41.14
N PHE A 167 -26.70 -25.46 40.55
CA PHE A 167 -27.98 -25.50 41.28
C PHE A 167 -28.22 -26.91 41.78
N SER A 168 -28.08 -27.04 43.10
CA SER A 168 -28.58 -28.15 43.89
C SER A 168 -30.04 -27.86 44.20
N THR A 169 -30.94 -28.75 43.84
CA THR A 169 -32.33 -28.80 44.34
C THR A 169 -32.51 -30.08 45.10
N SER A 170 -32.97 -29.89 46.31
CA SER A 170 -33.51 -30.91 47.23
C SER A 170 -34.75 -31.57 46.69
#